data_f06e3b8085995c27d6662ea9fa1c39ab
#
_entry.id   f06e3b8085995c27d6662ea9fa1c39ab
#
_cell.length_a   1.000
_cell.length_b   1.000
_cell.length_c   1.000
_cell.angle_alpha   90.00
_cell.angle_beta   90.00
_cell.angle_gamma   90.00
#
_symmetry.space_group_name_H-M   'P 1'
#
loop_
_entity.id
_entity.type
_entity.pdbx_description
1 polymer ?
#
loop_
_entity_poly.entity_id
_entity_poly.type
_entity_poly.pdbx_seq_one_letter_code
_entity_poly.pdbx_strand_id
1 'polypeptide(L)'
;MNNIFGDYMKKAFKAILIVLIIVIAVAPVSLAFSSFGSRGEEVVLIQQRLFELGYYTGSIDGIYGRDTKAAVTTFQKDNGLSADGIAGQKTLSALKVYAETGSTPASSDYLLLARLISAEARGESYIGQVAVGAVVLNRVDHPSFPDSIAGVIYQTGAFSCINDGQFDEAISDSAYSAARDALNGMDPSGGAIYYFNPDKATNKWIWSRPVITTIGNHIFCA
;
A
#
# COMPACT_ATOMS: atom_id res chain seq x y z
N MET A 1 24.54 -57.78 -26.10
CA MET A 1 23.14 -57.79 -25.65
C MET A 1 22.94 -56.89 -24.40
N ASN A 2 23.70 -55.78 -24.23
CA ASN A 2 23.73 -54.98 -22.96
C ASN A 2 23.49 -53.50 -23.10
N ASN A 3 22.82 -53.00 -24.16
CA ASN A 3 22.59 -51.53 -24.27
C ASN A 3 21.13 -51.09 -24.33
N ILE A 4 20.20 -52.04 -24.46
CA ILE A 4 18.79 -51.70 -24.60
C ILE A 4 18.15 -51.34 -23.25
N PHE A 5 18.58 -52.00 -22.16
CA PHE A 5 18.07 -51.74 -20.80
C PHE A 5 18.49 -50.35 -20.24
N GLY A 6 19.69 -49.92 -20.59
CA GLY A 6 20.22 -48.62 -20.16
C GLY A 6 19.52 -47.44 -20.84
N ASP A 7 19.11 -47.59 -22.07
CA ASP A 7 18.39 -46.55 -22.82
C ASP A 7 16.92 -46.43 -22.39
N TYR A 8 16.27 -47.51 -22.03
CA TYR A 8 14.93 -47.49 -21.45
C TYR A 8 14.89 -46.82 -20.08
N MET A 9 15.85 -47.09 -19.24
CA MET A 9 15.99 -46.47 -17.92
C MET A 9 16.25 -44.96 -18.03
N LYS A 10 17.09 -44.51 -18.96
CA LYS A 10 17.36 -43.06 -19.18
C LYS A 10 16.13 -42.33 -19.76
N LYS A 11 15.36 -42.99 -20.65
CA LYS A 11 14.12 -42.41 -21.17
C LYS A 11 13.01 -42.37 -20.12
N ALA A 12 12.89 -43.39 -19.28
CA ALA A 12 11.95 -43.43 -18.17
C ALA A 12 12.31 -42.35 -17.12
N PHE A 13 13.60 -42.18 -16.81
CA PHE A 13 14.04 -41.13 -15.89
C PHE A 13 13.81 -39.72 -16.44
N LYS A 14 14.02 -39.48 -17.76
CA LYS A 14 13.68 -38.21 -18.40
C LYS A 14 12.16 -37.95 -18.44
N ALA A 15 11.36 -38.99 -18.65
CA ALA A 15 9.91 -38.83 -18.63
C ALA A 15 9.38 -38.52 -17.21
N ILE A 16 9.95 -39.16 -16.18
CA ILE A 16 9.60 -38.91 -14.79
C ILE A 16 10.07 -37.51 -14.36
N LEU A 17 11.24 -37.03 -14.82
CA LEU A 17 11.74 -35.69 -14.53
C LEU A 17 10.91 -34.59 -15.21
N ILE A 18 10.33 -34.85 -16.39
CA ILE A 18 9.45 -33.92 -17.11
C ILE A 18 8.05 -33.87 -16.47
N VAL A 19 7.55 -34.99 -15.92
CA VAL A 19 6.29 -34.99 -15.17
C VAL A 19 6.44 -34.34 -13.78
N LEU A 20 7.62 -34.34 -13.19
CA LEU A 20 7.87 -33.70 -11.89
C LEU A 20 8.06 -32.17 -11.97
N ILE A 21 8.25 -31.61 -13.18
CA ILE A 21 8.42 -30.16 -13.39
C ILE A 21 7.08 -29.47 -13.72
N ILE A 22 5.99 -30.20 -13.93
CA ILE A 22 4.64 -29.65 -14.17
C ILE A 22 3.73 -29.85 -12.93
N VAL A 23 4.27 -29.92 -11.75
CA VAL A 23 3.59 -29.43 -10.57
C VAL A 23 3.88 -27.93 -10.50
N ILE A 24 3.35 -27.18 -11.48
CA ILE A 24 3.02 -25.77 -11.26
C ILE A 24 2.17 -25.80 -9.99
N ALA A 25 2.73 -25.30 -8.91
CA ALA A 25 1.96 -24.93 -7.74
C ALA A 25 0.85 -24.00 -8.26
N VAL A 26 -0.31 -24.56 -8.56
CA VAL A 26 -1.54 -23.79 -8.62
C VAL A 26 -1.72 -23.37 -7.18
N ALA A 27 -1.10 -22.22 -6.82
CA ALA A 27 -1.47 -21.53 -5.60
C ALA A 27 -3.00 -21.49 -5.64
N PRO A 28 -3.71 -21.88 -4.57
CA PRO A 28 -5.15 -21.73 -4.54
C PRO A 28 -5.41 -20.28 -4.91
N VAL A 29 -6.11 -20.05 -6.02
CA VAL A 29 -6.70 -18.75 -6.30
C VAL A 29 -7.67 -18.59 -5.14
N SER A 30 -7.22 -17.90 -4.09
CA SER A 30 -8.10 -17.42 -3.05
C SER A 30 -9.10 -16.54 -3.80
N LEU A 31 -10.34 -17.02 -3.91
CA LEU A 31 -11.42 -16.20 -4.44
C LEU A 31 -11.57 -15.05 -3.45
N ALA A 32 -10.85 -13.97 -3.70
CA ALA A 32 -10.95 -12.76 -2.93
C ALA A 32 -12.40 -12.30 -3.03
N PHE A 33 -13.06 -12.18 -1.91
CA PHE A 33 -14.35 -11.55 -1.78
C PHE A 33 -14.48 -10.88 -0.42
N SER A 34 -14.98 -9.67 -0.42
CA SER A 34 -15.30 -8.96 0.82
C SER A 34 -16.80 -8.74 0.94
N SER A 35 -17.33 -8.96 2.14
CA SER A 35 -18.74 -8.84 2.46
C SER A 35 -18.93 -8.22 3.85
N PHE A 36 -20.17 -7.98 4.25
CA PHE A 36 -20.47 -7.47 5.59
C PHE A 36 -19.72 -8.23 6.68
N GLY A 37 -18.97 -7.51 7.50
CA GLY A 37 -18.13 -8.05 8.57
C GLY A 37 -16.68 -8.33 8.17
N SER A 38 -16.32 -8.32 6.88
CA SER A 38 -14.93 -8.41 6.43
C SER A 38 -14.12 -7.22 6.93
N ARG A 39 -12.81 -7.44 7.13
CA ARG A 39 -11.87 -6.41 7.60
C ARG A 39 -10.54 -6.55 6.89
N GLY A 40 -9.79 -5.44 6.82
CA GLY A 40 -8.42 -5.42 6.32
C GLY A 40 -8.24 -4.68 5.01
N GLU A 41 -7.08 -4.86 4.41
CA GLU A 41 -6.58 -4.08 3.28
C GLU A 41 -7.51 -4.11 2.05
N GLU A 42 -8.07 -5.27 1.71
CA GLU A 42 -9.02 -5.36 0.59
C GLU A 42 -10.25 -4.46 0.81
N VAL A 43 -10.74 -4.38 2.05
CA VAL A 43 -11.88 -3.51 2.37
C VAL A 43 -11.51 -2.05 2.25
N VAL A 44 -10.31 -1.66 2.67
CA VAL A 44 -9.78 -0.30 2.48
C VAL A 44 -9.78 0.07 1.00
N LEU A 45 -9.24 -0.79 0.15
CA LEU A 45 -9.21 -0.56 -1.31
C LEU A 45 -10.61 -0.43 -1.91
N ILE A 46 -11.55 -1.26 -1.49
CA ILE A 46 -12.95 -1.19 -1.91
C ILE A 46 -13.57 0.14 -1.49
N GLN A 47 -13.44 0.53 -0.22
CA GLN A 47 -13.99 1.78 0.31
C GLN A 47 -13.41 2.98 -0.43
N GLN A 48 -12.12 2.98 -0.68
CA GLN A 48 -11.45 4.03 -1.41
C GLN A 48 -11.96 4.18 -2.84
N ARG A 49 -12.00 3.06 -3.60
CA ARG A 49 -12.51 3.13 -4.98
C ARG A 49 -13.95 3.58 -5.05
N LEU A 50 -14.78 3.14 -4.11
CA LEU A 50 -16.16 3.61 -4.00
C LEU A 50 -16.24 5.10 -3.64
N PHE A 51 -15.33 5.59 -2.78
CA PHE A 51 -15.22 7.00 -2.44
C PHE A 51 -14.81 7.85 -3.65
N GLU A 52 -13.76 7.45 -4.37
CA GLU A 52 -13.29 8.11 -5.61
C GLU A 52 -14.37 8.18 -6.69
N LEU A 53 -15.21 7.14 -6.77
CA LEU A 53 -16.33 7.05 -7.72
C LEU A 53 -17.61 7.73 -7.21
N GLY A 54 -17.63 8.29 -5.99
CA GLY A 54 -18.75 8.99 -5.41
C GLY A 54 -19.86 8.09 -4.83
N TYR A 55 -19.62 6.79 -4.68
CA TYR A 55 -20.57 5.84 -4.09
C TYR A 55 -20.48 5.74 -2.57
N TYR A 56 -19.35 6.15 -1.99
CA TYR A 56 -19.08 6.02 -0.55
C TYR A 56 -18.67 7.37 0.04
N THR A 57 -19.26 7.71 1.18
CA THR A 57 -19.00 8.98 1.90
C THR A 57 -18.61 8.73 3.37
N GLY A 58 -18.50 7.46 3.78
CA GLY A 58 -18.09 7.07 5.12
C GLY A 58 -16.57 7.06 5.30
N SER A 59 -16.13 6.70 6.50
CA SER A 59 -14.70 6.55 6.83
C SER A 59 -14.09 5.35 6.11
N ILE A 60 -12.88 5.51 5.59
CA ILE A 60 -12.09 4.44 4.99
C ILE A 60 -11.36 3.74 6.14
N ASP A 61 -12.06 2.86 6.85
CA ASP A 61 -11.62 2.23 8.10
C ASP A 61 -11.22 0.76 7.96
N GLY A 62 -11.34 0.22 6.75
CA GLY A 62 -11.07 -1.19 6.48
C GLY A 62 -12.10 -2.14 7.11
N ILE A 63 -13.28 -1.64 7.50
CA ILE A 63 -14.37 -2.44 8.05
C ILE A 63 -15.53 -2.45 7.06
N TYR A 64 -15.88 -3.60 6.53
CA TYR A 64 -17.03 -3.76 5.64
C TYR A 64 -18.33 -3.66 6.43
N GLY A 65 -18.70 -2.42 6.76
CA GLY A 65 -19.92 -2.08 7.52
C GLY A 65 -21.16 -1.97 6.62
N ARG A 66 -22.23 -1.41 7.21
CA ARG A 66 -23.49 -1.16 6.50
C ARG A 66 -23.33 -0.18 5.34
N ASP A 67 -22.54 0.88 5.56
CA ASP A 67 -22.35 1.94 4.55
C ASP A 67 -21.51 1.42 3.38
N THR A 68 -20.45 0.62 3.65
CA THR A 68 -19.68 -0.05 2.62
C THR A 68 -20.55 -1.00 1.80
N LYS A 69 -21.41 -1.80 2.47
CA LYS A 69 -22.35 -2.70 1.79
C LYS A 69 -23.33 -1.93 0.93
N ALA A 70 -23.90 -0.86 1.43
CA ALA A 70 -24.84 -0.02 0.68
C ALA A 70 -24.17 0.59 -0.57
N ALA A 71 -22.95 1.12 -0.41
CA ALA A 71 -22.17 1.68 -1.51
C ALA A 71 -21.85 0.63 -2.58
N VAL A 72 -21.40 -0.56 -2.18
CA VAL A 72 -21.16 -1.69 -3.10
C VAL A 72 -22.43 -2.07 -3.84
N THR A 73 -23.57 -2.18 -3.13
CA THR A 73 -24.85 -2.54 -3.73
C THR A 73 -25.28 -1.51 -4.79
N THR A 74 -25.11 -0.22 -4.49
CA THR A 74 -25.44 0.86 -5.44
C THR A 74 -24.53 0.81 -6.66
N PHE A 75 -23.21 0.69 -6.43
CA PHE A 75 -22.24 0.53 -7.50
C PHE A 75 -22.55 -0.67 -8.40
N GLN A 76 -22.86 -1.82 -7.81
CA GLN A 76 -23.23 -3.03 -8.55
C GLN A 76 -24.44 -2.78 -9.45
N LYS A 77 -25.49 -2.17 -8.90
CA LYS A 77 -26.71 -1.85 -9.64
C LYS A 77 -26.43 -0.95 -10.85
N ASP A 78 -25.66 0.11 -10.65
CA ASP A 78 -25.37 1.10 -11.69
C ASP A 78 -24.43 0.51 -12.79
N ASN A 79 -23.65 -0.52 -12.45
CA ASN A 79 -22.76 -1.19 -13.39
C ASN A 79 -23.30 -2.53 -13.93
N GLY A 80 -24.60 -2.81 -13.73
CA GLY A 80 -25.25 -4.03 -14.27
C GLY A 80 -24.76 -5.32 -13.65
N LEU A 81 -24.24 -5.28 -12.43
CA LEU A 81 -23.78 -6.44 -11.66
C LEU A 81 -24.91 -6.95 -10.75
N SER A 82 -24.73 -8.15 -10.18
CA SER A 82 -25.61 -8.66 -9.12
C SER A 82 -25.49 -7.75 -7.90
N ALA A 83 -26.60 -7.08 -7.53
CA ALA A 83 -26.64 -6.09 -6.45
C ALA A 83 -26.85 -6.78 -5.09
N ASP A 84 -25.95 -7.69 -4.71
CA ASP A 84 -25.98 -8.47 -3.47
C ASP A 84 -25.21 -7.82 -2.31
N GLY A 85 -24.44 -6.79 -2.61
CA GLY A 85 -23.59 -6.11 -1.65
C GLY A 85 -22.40 -6.97 -1.21
N ILE A 86 -21.96 -7.91 -2.06
CA ILE A 86 -20.75 -8.70 -1.89
C ILE A 86 -19.74 -8.28 -2.94
N ALA A 87 -18.58 -7.80 -2.53
CA ALA A 87 -17.51 -7.44 -3.43
C ALA A 87 -16.75 -8.71 -3.87
N GLY A 88 -17.38 -9.52 -4.71
CA GLY A 88 -16.76 -10.66 -5.38
C GLY A 88 -15.95 -10.22 -6.59
N GLN A 89 -15.34 -11.21 -7.28
CA GLN A 89 -14.38 -10.96 -8.37
C GLN A 89 -14.90 -10.00 -9.45
N LYS A 90 -16.16 -10.13 -9.86
CA LYS A 90 -16.76 -9.23 -10.86
C LYS A 90 -16.86 -7.81 -10.36
N THR A 91 -17.25 -7.62 -9.10
CA THR A 91 -17.35 -6.32 -8.44
C THR A 91 -15.96 -5.70 -8.26
N LEU A 92 -14.99 -6.47 -7.76
CA LEU A 92 -13.61 -6.05 -7.56
C LEU A 92 -12.95 -5.63 -8.89
N SER A 93 -13.19 -6.39 -9.96
CA SER A 93 -12.72 -6.06 -11.30
C SER A 93 -13.37 -4.79 -11.85
N ALA A 94 -14.69 -4.62 -11.67
CA ALA A 94 -15.40 -3.42 -12.12
C ALA A 94 -14.99 -2.17 -11.33
N LEU A 95 -14.75 -2.32 -10.03
CA LEU A 95 -14.16 -1.28 -9.18
C LEU A 95 -12.70 -0.99 -9.53
N LYS A 96 -12.04 -1.86 -10.32
CA LYS A 96 -10.60 -1.81 -10.58
C LYS A 96 -9.78 -1.83 -9.27
N VAL A 97 -10.24 -2.58 -8.28
CA VAL A 97 -9.52 -2.76 -7.00
C VAL A 97 -8.20 -3.48 -7.24
N TYR A 98 -8.21 -4.46 -8.12
CA TYR A 98 -7.04 -5.09 -8.69
C TYR A 98 -6.96 -4.68 -10.16
N ALA A 99 -6.38 -3.55 -10.47
CA ALA A 99 -6.12 -3.16 -11.83
C ALA A 99 -5.19 -4.21 -12.44
N GLU A 100 -5.77 -4.99 -13.37
CA GLU A 100 -5.14 -5.94 -14.29
C GLU A 100 -3.79 -6.49 -13.81
N THR A 101 -3.73 -7.78 -13.56
CA THR A 101 -2.60 -8.59 -13.11
C THR A 101 -1.24 -8.22 -13.73
N GLY A 102 -0.76 -7.14 -13.35
CA GLY A 102 0.56 -6.63 -13.38
C GLY A 102 0.52 -5.70 -12.17
N SER A 103 0.94 -6.23 -11.01
CA SER A 103 1.04 -5.52 -9.76
C SER A 103 1.16 -4.02 -10.00
N THR A 104 0.05 -3.26 -9.81
CA THR A 104 0.21 -1.82 -9.77
C THR A 104 0.91 -1.50 -8.45
N PRO A 105 2.16 -1.06 -8.50
CA PRO A 105 2.86 -0.53 -7.35
C PRO A 105 2.03 0.54 -6.64
N ALA A 106 1.14 1.21 -7.39
CA ALA A 106 0.34 2.34 -6.95
C ALA A 106 -0.62 2.07 -5.78
N SER A 107 -1.23 0.87 -5.69
CA SER A 107 -2.15 0.63 -4.57
C SER A 107 -1.44 0.18 -3.30
N SER A 108 -0.40 -0.65 -3.41
CA SER A 108 0.44 -1.04 -2.27
C SER A 108 1.27 0.14 -1.77
N ASP A 109 1.82 0.94 -2.67
CA ASP A 109 2.61 2.14 -2.37
C ASP A 109 1.76 3.23 -1.70
N TYR A 110 0.54 3.44 -2.17
CA TYR A 110 -0.41 4.35 -1.55
C TYR A 110 -0.73 3.95 -0.11
N LEU A 111 -1.09 2.67 0.10
CA LEU A 111 -1.41 2.17 1.44
C LEU A 111 -0.21 2.21 2.37
N LEU A 112 0.96 1.85 1.86
CA LEU A 112 2.20 1.86 2.62
C LEU A 112 2.57 3.30 3.03
N LEU A 113 2.43 4.26 2.10
CA LEU A 113 2.65 5.68 2.38
C LEU A 113 1.63 6.23 3.37
N ALA A 114 0.34 5.90 3.22
CA ALA A 114 -0.70 6.30 4.15
C ALA A 114 -0.47 5.74 5.56
N ARG A 115 -0.02 4.49 5.66
CA ARG A 115 0.34 3.84 6.91
C ARG A 115 1.50 4.56 7.60
N LEU A 116 2.56 4.88 6.84
CA LEU A 116 3.68 5.64 7.38
C LEU A 116 3.25 7.02 7.87
N ILE A 117 2.50 7.76 7.07
CA ILE A 117 2.00 9.09 7.45
C ILE A 117 1.15 8.99 8.74
N SER A 118 0.28 7.99 8.83
CA SER A 118 -0.54 7.76 10.03
C SER A 118 0.29 7.46 11.27
N ALA A 119 1.41 6.74 11.13
CA ALA A 119 2.29 6.41 12.24
C ALA A 119 3.19 7.57 12.65
N GLU A 120 3.78 8.28 11.68
CA GLU A 120 4.79 9.33 11.93
C GLU A 120 4.17 10.72 12.20
N ALA A 121 3.02 11.01 11.62
CA ALA A 121 2.41 12.34 11.62
C ALA A 121 1.02 12.37 12.28
N ARG A 122 0.68 11.36 13.09
CA ARG A 122 -0.54 11.36 13.88
C ARG A 122 -0.54 12.54 14.86
N GLY A 123 -1.49 13.44 14.71
CA GLY A 123 -1.56 14.67 15.53
C GLY A 123 -0.93 15.90 14.87
N GLU A 124 -0.24 15.75 13.74
CA GLU A 124 0.17 16.88 12.92
C GLU A 124 -1.01 17.46 12.13
N SER A 125 -0.86 18.73 11.73
CA SER A 125 -1.80 19.34 10.79
C SER A 125 -1.85 18.55 9.46
N TYR A 126 -2.95 18.67 8.71
CA TYR A 126 -3.07 18.01 7.41
C TYR A 126 -1.88 18.31 6.48
N ILE A 127 -1.45 19.57 6.42
CA ILE A 127 -0.28 19.99 5.63
C ILE A 127 1.01 19.32 6.13
N GLY A 128 1.14 19.13 7.46
CA GLY A 128 2.27 18.40 8.05
C GLY A 128 2.26 16.92 7.65
N GLN A 129 1.09 16.31 7.59
CA GLN A 129 0.93 14.94 7.13
C GLN A 129 1.32 14.79 5.64
N VAL A 130 0.87 15.71 4.78
CA VAL A 130 1.27 15.74 3.36
C VAL A 130 2.77 15.92 3.22
N ALA A 131 3.38 16.82 4.01
CA ALA A 131 4.82 17.08 3.99
C ALA A 131 5.65 15.82 4.36
N VAL A 132 5.22 15.06 5.36
CA VAL A 132 5.86 13.76 5.70
C VAL A 132 5.77 12.78 4.54
N GLY A 133 4.63 12.69 3.88
CA GLY A 133 4.48 11.87 2.67
C GLY A 133 5.39 12.32 1.52
N ALA A 134 5.48 13.63 1.29
CA ALA A 134 6.34 14.22 0.26
C ALA A 134 7.82 13.92 0.51
N VAL A 135 8.30 13.94 1.77
CA VAL A 135 9.69 13.56 2.09
C VAL A 135 10.01 12.13 1.63
N VAL A 136 9.07 11.19 1.77
CA VAL A 136 9.29 9.80 1.27
C VAL A 136 9.47 9.83 -0.25
N LEU A 137 8.64 10.55 -0.98
CA LEU A 137 8.70 10.65 -2.43
C LEU A 137 9.98 11.37 -2.91
N ASN A 138 10.36 12.45 -2.22
CA ASN A 138 11.61 13.16 -2.49
C ASN A 138 12.83 12.25 -2.28
N ARG A 139 12.78 11.34 -1.30
CA ARG A 139 13.83 10.34 -1.11
C ARG A 139 13.86 9.32 -2.25
N VAL A 140 12.70 8.86 -2.74
CA VAL A 140 12.62 7.95 -3.89
C VAL A 140 13.29 8.55 -5.13
N ASP A 141 13.12 9.86 -5.34
CA ASP A 141 13.71 10.58 -6.47
C ASP A 141 15.19 10.97 -6.23
N HIS A 142 15.68 10.85 -5.00
CA HIS A 142 17.02 11.28 -4.66
C HIS A 142 18.03 10.12 -4.73
N PRO A 143 19.19 10.28 -5.43
CA PRO A 143 20.14 9.19 -5.72
C PRO A 143 20.81 8.55 -4.51
N SER A 144 20.70 9.14 -3.32
CA SER A 144 21.27 8.59 -2.08
C SER A 144 20.31 7.67 -1.32
N PHE A 145 19.09 7.46 -1.81
CA PHE A 145 18.07 6.65 -1.17
C PHE A 145 17.60 5.53 -2.11
N PRO A 146 16.87 4.53 -1.59
CA PRO A 146 16.22 3.52 -2.42
C PRO A 146 15.22 4.15 -3.41
N ASP A 147 15.09 3.54 -4.58
CA ASP A 147 14.26 3.98 -5.70
C ASP A 147 12.79 3.53 -5.65
N SER A 148 12.31 3.19 -4.47
CA SER A 148 10.92 2.77 -4.25
C SER A 148 10.42 3.21 -2.87
N ILE A 149 9.12 3.46 -2.76
CA ILE A 149 8.45 3.82 -1.51
C ILE A 149 8.71 2.76 -0.43
N ALA A 150 8.56 1.50 -0.76
CA ALA A 150 8.85 0.40 0.16
C ALA A 150 10.32 0.38 0.58
N GLY A 151 11.25 0.58 -0.37
CA GLY A 151 12.68 0.66 -0.09
C GLY A 151 13.03 1.78 0.87
N VAL A 152 12.45 2.96 0.69
CA VAL A 152 12.66 4.13 1.57
C VAL A 152 12.05 3.88 2.95
N ILE A 153 10.82 3.35 3.02
CA ILE A 153 10.11 3.14 4.30
C ILE A 153 10.79 2.06 5.14
N TYR A 154 11.18 0.95 4.54
CA TYR A 154 11.82 -0.17 5.27
C TYR A 154 13.35 -0.06 5.35
N GLN A 155 13.94 1.04 4.90
CA GLN A 155 15.37 1.28 5.09
C GLN A 155 15.71 1.28 6.58
N THR A 156 16.71 0.52 6.96
CA THR A 156 17.10 0.35 8.37
C THR A 156 17.31 1.70 9.06
N GLY A 157 16.54 1.98 10.10
CA GLY A 157 16.64 3.19 10.90
C GLY A 157 16.05 4.45 10.25
N ALA A 158 15.35 4.34 9.12
CA ALA A 158 14.71 5.48 8.47
C ALA A 158 13.53 6.03 9.27
N PHE A 159 12.71 5.14 9.83
CA PHE A 159 11.53 5.47 10.62
C PHE A 159 11.44 4.59 11.87
N SER A 160 11.22 5.21 13.03
CA SER A 160 11.13 4.49 14.30
C SER A 160 9.81 3.72 14.45
N CYS A 161 8.75 4.23 13.86
CA CYS A 161 7.41 3.66 13.93
C CYS A 161 7.31 2.23 13.37
N ILE A 162 8.25 1.81 12.53
CA ILE A 162 8.31 0.45 11.98
C ILE A 162 8.53 -0.60 13.09
N ASN A 163 9.21 -0.22 14.19
CA ASN A 163 9.62 -1.15 15.23
C ASN A 163 8.93 -0.92 16.58
N ASP A 164 8.13 0.11 16.74
CA ASP A 164 7.49 0.48 18.01
C ASP A 164 5.99 0.14 18.07
N GLY A 165 5.45 -0.50 17.02
CA GLY A 165 4.06 -0.94 16.92
C GLY A 165 3.09 0.11 16.37
N GLN A 166 3.49 1.36 16.20
CA GLN A 166 2.61 2.40 15.64
C GLN A 166 2.27 2.15 14.18
N PHE A 167 3.16 1.48 13.46
CA PHE A 167 2.94 1.10 12.07
C PHE A 167 1.82 0.09 11.85
N ASP A 168 1.49 -0.70 12.88
CA ASP A 168 0.42 -1.70 12.84
C ASP A 168 -0.94 -1.17 13.29
N GLU A 169 -1.01 0.10 13.71
CA GLU A 169 -2.26 0.73 14.11
C GLU A 169 -3.14 1.07 12.90
N ALA A 170 -4.43 1.31 13.15
CA ALA A 170 -5.38 1.74 12.13
C ALA A 170 -4.92 3.06 11.47
N ILE A 171 -4.97 3.10 10.15
CA ILE A 171 -4.63 4.29 9.37
C ILE A 171 -5.75 5.31 9.52
N SER A 172 -5.40 6.57 9.78
CA SER A 172 -6.39 7.66 9.87
C SER A 172 -6.89 8.11 8.49
N ASP A 173 -8.14 8.59 8.42
CA ASP A 173 -8.73 9.11 7.17
C ASP A 173 -7.91 10.27 6.59
N SER A 174 -7.35 11.12 7.47
CA SER A 174 -6.49 12.23 7.03
C SER A 174 -5.19 11.74 6.40
N ALA A 175 -4.61 10.63 6.89
CA ALA A 175 -3.39 10.07 6.33
C ALA A 175 -3.62 9.46 4.93
N TYR A 176 -4.78 8.86 4.68
CA TYR A 176 -5.16 8.44 3.33
C TYR A 176 -5.23 9.61 2.36
N SER A 177 -5.90 10.70 2.78
CA SER A 177 -6.00 11.90 1.97
C SER A 177 -4.64 12.55 1.73
N ALA A 178 -3.79 12.60 2.77
CA ALA A 178 -2.44 13.18 2.69
C ALA A 178 -1.52 12.35 1.76
N ALA A 179 -1.58 11.02 1.83
CA ALA A 179 -0.82 10.16 0.93
C ALA A 179 -1.21 10.35 -0.54
N ARG A 180 -2.51 10.49 -0.81
CA ARG A 180 -3.01 10.77 -2.15
C ARG A 180 -2.51 12.12 -2.67
N ASP A 181 -2.59 13.17 -1.84
CA ASP A 181 -2.17 14.50 -2.25
C ASP A 181 -0.66 14.56 -2.48
N ALA A 182 0.15 13.90 -1.65
CA ALA A 182 1.58 13.75 -1.86
C ALA A 182 1.90 13.01 -3.17
N LEU A 183 1.25 11.86 -3.44
CA LEU A 183 1.40 11.11 -4.69
C LEU A 183 0.96 11.90 -5.93
N ASN A 184 0.03 12.84 -5.77
CA ASN A 184 -0.37 13.77 -6.83
C ASN A 184 0.59 14.96 -6.98
N GLY A 185 1.72 14.98 -6.27
CA GLY A 185 2.78 15.97 -6.40
C GLY A 185 2.68 17.16 -5.44
N MET A 186 1.77 17.12 -4.44
CA MET A 186 1.75 18.15 -3.41
C MET A 186 2.94 17.97 -2.47
N ASP A 187 3.86 18.94 -2.44
CA ASP A 187 5.02 18.96 -1.56
C ASP A 187 5.13 20.25 -0.75
N PRO A 188 4.52 20.32 0.43
CA PRO A 188 4.67 21.44 1.32
C PRO A 188 6.05 21.52 1.97
N SER A 189 6.86 20.45 1.94
CA SER A 189 8.20 20.41 2.51
C SER A 189 9.23 21.17 1.68
N GLY A 190 8.90 21.50 0.41
CA GLY A 190 9.78 22.23 -0.51
C GLY A 190 11.00 21.43 -0.96
N GLY A 191 10.85 20.12 -1.19
CA GLY A 191 11.93 19.22 -1.63
C GLY A 191 12.75 18.65 -0.47
N ALA A 192 12.28 18.70 0.76
CA ALA A 192 13.00 18.16 1.90
C ALA A 192 13.15 16.64 1.80
N ILE A 193 14.33 16.15 2.18
CA ILE A 193 14.63 14.72 2.27
C ILE A 193 14.82 14.26 3.73
N TYR A 194 14.79 15.18 4.68
CA TYR A 194 14.81 14.91 6.12
C TYR A 194 13.77 15.77 6.85
N TYR A 195 13.28 15.23 7.95
CA TYR A 195 12.52 16.00 8.93
C TYR A 195 12.78 15.50 10.34
N PHE A 196 12.51 16.31 11.33
CA PHE A 196 12.62 15.92 12.72
C PHE A 196 11.74 16.81 13.61
N ASN A 197 11.32 16.26 14.74
CA ASN A 197 10.69 17.03 15.80
C ASN A 197 11.80 17.56 16.74
N PRO A 198 11.99 18.88 16.90
CA PRO A 198 13.05 19.45 17.73
C PRO A 198 12.95 19.06 19.20
N ASP A 199 11.75 18.81 19.73
CA ASP A 199 11.56 18.41 21.13
C ASP A 199 11.98 16.95 21.39
N LYS A 200 12.09 16.13 20.34
CA LYS A 200 12.41 14.71 20.43
C LYS A 200 13.78 14.34 19.85
N ALA A 201 14.33 15.17 18.99
CA ALA A 201 15.56 14.86 18.27
C ALA A 201 16.79 14.92 19.17
N THR A 202 17.44 13.78 19.36
CA THR A 202 18.69 13.64 20.14
C THR A 202 19.94 13.58 19.26
N ASN A 203 19.79 13.28 17.98
CA ASN A 203 20.90 13.16 17.04
C ASN A 203 21.39 14.54 16.59
N LYS A 204 22.62 14.88 16.98
CA LYS A 204 23.22 16.20 16.64
C LYS A 204 23.41 16.40 15.13
N TRP A 205 23.55 15.35 14.36
CA TRP A 205 23.75 15.44 12.91
C TRP A 205 22.53 16.09 12.22
N ILE A 206 21.30 15.74 12.63
CA ILE A 206 20.10 16.30 11.99
C ILE A 206 19.99 17.82 12.18
N TRP A 207 20.50 18.34 13.32
CA TRP A 207 20.53 19.76 13.61
C TRP A 207 21.50 20.56 12.74
N SER A 208 22.46 19.90 12.09
CA SER A 208 23.41 20.55 11.17
C SER A 208 22.89 20.64 9.73
N ARG A 209 21.72 20.06 9.45
CA ARG A 209 21.17 20.05 8.08
C ARG A 209 20.56 21.42 7.73
N PRO A 210 20.69 21.86 6.45
CA PRO A 210 20.06 23.10 6.00
C PRO A 210 18.54 23.03 6.15
N VAL A 211 17.95 23.92 6.93
CA VAL A 211 16.50 24.00 7.13
C VAL A 211 15.85 24.59 5.89
N ILE A 212 14.80 23.95 5.40
CA ILE A 212 13.97 24.43 4.28
C ILE A 212 12.73 25.12 4.84
N THR A 213 11.96 24.41 5.70
CA THR A 213 10.73 24.96 6.29
C THR A 213 10.41 24.30 7.63
N THR A 214 9.47 24.91 8.36
CA THR A 214 8.89 24.33 9.58
C THR A 214 7.38 24.26 9.42
N ILE A 215 6.80 23.07 9.64
CA ILE A 215 5.37 22.83 9.56
C ILE A 215 4.94 22.06 10.81
N GLY A 216 4.02 22.63 11.60
CA GLY A 216 3.61 22.05 12.87
C GLY A 216 4.80 21.85 13.80
N ASN A 217 4.96 20.64 14.32
CA ASN A 217 6.06 20.29 15.23
C ASN A 217 7.30 19.79 14.50
N HIS A 218 7.34 19.81 13.18
CA HIS A 218 8.45 19.28 12.39
C HIS A 218 9.25 20.37 11.67
N ILE A 219 10.58 20.23 11.72
CA ILE A 219 11.53 20.99 10.90
C ILE A 219 11.92 20.11 9.72
N PHE A 220 11.78 20.63 8.50
CA PHE A 220 12.07 19.96 7.23
C PHE A 220 13.38 20.48 6.66
N CYS A 221 14.29 19.57 6.22
CA CYS A 221 15.66 19.87 5.84
C CYS A 221 16.10 19.16 4.54
N ALA A 222 17.17 19.73 3.93
CA ALA A 222 17.89 19.14 2.80
C ALA A 222 18.97 18.15 3.25
#